data_11169cf681b9694e30f500514a0dcefe
#
_entry.id   11169cf681b9694e30f500514a0dcefe
#
_cell.length_a   1.000
_cell.length_b   1.000
_cell.length_c   1.000
_cell.angle_alpha   90.00
_cell.angle_beta   90.00
_cell.angle_gamma   90.00
#
_symmetry.space_group_name_H-M   'P 1'
#
loop_
_entity.id
_entity.type
_entity.pdbx_description
1 polymer ?
#
loop_
_entity_poly.entity_id
_entity_poly.type
_entity_poly.pdbx_seq_one_letter_code
_entity_poly.pdbx_strand_id
1 'polypeptide(L)'
;MWVWLHIDQFFCTCKGRLIMPVWLDAVPKKAAKVPRPDTLRWLLFLVFIILSGIALTLWGWTAERTGFVFWFTALGLPFCSWGLIFGLRRFAYKAEQVGAQSRNVERALLIEGEIQRGQRCAWILISSVQHITGNKTGVLIKAVENSSPATQVSAPRGCVSAVRYAALNAFQTDLDSEIISITSTLVAQVQKITELLPKDIPCCLMLDCDDDIRSRVEEHFRNELLAKTGRLFRLLAGKGLAAFDAWLDQHWEQPGILVAVTFSLPAQPDEGDADAITLLILSNRKAVAWPDTVCLHRPEKGQEAGLEKTLNRALLWAATDSVALKAGWHTGPAIASGSGWNMACENNGVVFSLSKDNRSIDPALGYAGRAAPWLAIILASAACNDNGPQVIAAQPSSNEEDVWVTVITKEEVRKESSGNV
;
A
#
# COMPACT_ATOMS: atom_id res chain seq x y z
N MET A 1 25.06 -15.96 15.34
CA MET A 1 25.07 -14.91 16.38
C MET A 1 25.61 -13.57 15.89
N TRP A 2 25.93 -13.37 14.61
CA TRP A 2 26.48 -12.10 14.06
C TRP A 2 25.57 -11.38 13.04
N VAL A 3 24.39 -11.88 12.75
CA VAL A 3 23.44 -11.27 11.80
C VAL A 3 22.40 -10.37 12.49
N TRP A 4 22.23 -10.47 13.81
CA TRP A 4 21.30 -9.64 14.59
C TRP A 4 21.84 -8.24 14.93
N LEU A 5 23.15 -7.99 14.76
CA LEU A 5 23.78 -6.71 15.13
C LEU A 5 23.68 -5.60 14.07
N HIS A 6 23.21 -5.89 12.86
CA HIS A 6 23.06 -4.88 11.80
C HIS A 6 21.64 -4.37 11.60
N ILE A 7 20.65 -4.98 12.25
CA ILE A 7 19.24 -4.49 12.19
C ILE A 7 19.01 -3.40 13.25
N ASP A 8 19.73 -3.44 14.36
CA ASP A 8 19.55 -2.46 15.45
C ASP A 8 20.11 -1.05 15.18
N GLN A 9 20.93 -0.85 14.16
CA GLN A 9 21.47 0.48 13.83
C GLN A 9 20.52 1.38 13.03
N PHE A 10 19.38 0.86 12.57
CA PHE A 10 18.32 1.67 11.94
C PHE A 10 17.21 2.08 12.90
N PHE A 11 17.21 1.60 14.14
CA PHE A 11 16.26 2.02 15.15
C PHE A 11 16.77 3.24 15.92
N CYS A 12 16.66 4.41 15.30
CA CYS A 12 16.80 5.66 16.04
C CYS A 12 15.58 5.82 16.96
N THR A 13 15.83 5.75 18.26
CA THR A 13 14.87 5.86 19.35
C THR A 13 14.20 7.24 19.38
N CYS A 14 13.16 7.43 18.61
CA CYS A 14 12.12 8.39 18.92
C CYS A 14 10.90 7.61 19.41
N LYS A 15 10.27 8.03 20.50
CA LYS A 15 8.99 7.54 21.04
C LYS A 15 7.82 7.84 20.08
N GLY A 16 7.89 7.35 18.85
CA GLY A 16 6.82 7.29 17.88
C GLY A 16 7.01 5.96 17.15
N ARG A 17 5.98 5.13 17.08
CA ARG A 17 6.00 3.93 16.22
C ARG A 17 6.48 4.37 14.84
N LEU A 18 7.65 3.89 14.43
CA LEU A 18 8.16 4.09 13.08
C LEU A 18 7.14 3.49 12.10
N ILE A 19 6.51 4.36 11.33
CA ILE A 19 5.66 3.95 10.21
C ILE A 19 6.63 3.56 9.11
N MET A 20 6.84 2.26 8.95
CA MET A 20 7.64 1.74 7.85
C MET A 20 6.69 1.43 6.68
N PRO A 21 6.99 1.89 5.46
CA PRO A 21 6.23 1.46 4.29
C PRO A 21 6.26 -0.06 4.16
N VAL A 22 5.30 -0.65 3.47
CA VAL A 22 5.26 -2.10 3.22
C VAL A 22 6.34 -2.44 2.20
N TRP A 23 7.50 -2.93 2.66
CA TRP A 23 8.66 -3.18 1.83
C TRP A 23 8.90 -4.67 1.60
N LEU A 24 8.25 -5.23 0.61
CA LEU A 24 8.50 -6.60 0.18
C LEU A 24 9.92 -6.77 -0.41
N ASP A 25 10.50 -5.72 -0.98
CA ASP A 25 11.84 -5.75 -1.57
C ASP A 25 12.96 -5.83 -0.51
N ALA A 26 12.70 -5.40 0.72
CA ALA A 26 13.66 -5.47 1.82
C ALA A 26 13.79 -6.90 2.41
N VAL A 27 12.88 -7.81 2.07
CA VAL A 27 12.93 -9.18 2.58
C VAL A 27 14.12 -9.93 1.98
N PRO A 28 14.98 -10.57 2.80
CA PRO A 28 16.16 -11.28 2.33
C PRO A 28 15.84 -12.33 1.26
N LYS A 29 16.78 -12.55 0.34
CA LYS A 29 16.62 -13.60 -0.68
C LYS A 29 16.52 -14.98 -0.04
N LYS A 30 15.87 -15.92 -0.75
CA LYS A 30 15.76 -17.31 -0.33
C LYS A 30 17.14 -17.92 -0.11
N ALA A 31 17.34 -18.64 1.00
CA ALA A 31 18.57 -19.34 1.28
C ALA A 31 18.85 -20.39 0.20
N ALA A 32 20.11 -20.45 -0.24
CA ALA A 32 20.52 -21.42 -1.25
C ALA A 32 20.37 -22.86 -0.73
N LYS A 33 20.12 -23.77 -1.67
CA LYS A 33 20.03 -25.20 -1.35
C LYS A 33 21.42 -25.73 -0.95
N VAL A 34 21.52 -26.31 0.25
CA VAL A 34 22.76 -26.91 0.74
C VAL A 34 23.12 -28.15 -0.10
N PRO A 35 24.31 -28.20 -0.71
CA PRO A 35 24.72 -29.35 -1.51
C PRO A 35 24.94 -30.59 -0.65
N ARG A 36 24.46 -31.74 -1.12
CA ARG A 36 24.64 -33.01 -0.42
C ARG A 36 26.12 -33.44 -0.50
N PRO A 37 26.68 -34.02 0.58
CA PRO A 37 27.99 -34.67 0.49
C PRO A 37 28.00 -35.75 -0.61
N ASP A 38 29.03 -35.72 -1.41
CA ASP A 38 29.20 -36.71 -2.50
C ASP A 38 29.59 -38.09 -1.93
N THR A 39 28.66 -39.02 -1.97
CA THR A 39 28.80 -40.35 -1.38
C THR A 39 29.96 -41.12 -2.01
N LEU A 40 30.19 -40.98 -3.33
CA LEU A 40 31.28 -41.67 -4.01
C LEU A 40 32.66 -41.23 -3.50
N ARG A 41 32.86 -39.93 -3.35
CA ARG A 41 34.14 -39.39 -2.81
C ARG A 41 34.40 -39.89 -1.41
N TRP A 42 33.36 -39.96 -0.56
CA TRP A 42 33.47 -40.46 0.80
C TRP A 42 33.75 -41.96 0.85
N LEU A 43 33.23 -42.77 -0.09
CA LEU A 43 33.58 -44.21 -0.22
C LEU A 43 35.01 -44.39 -0.69
N LEU A 44 35.48 -43.62 -1.66
CA LEU A 44 36.87 -43.64 -2.10
C LEU A 44 37.82 -43.26 -0.96
N PHE A 45 37.43 -42.28 -0.13
CA PHE A 45 38.18 -41.89 1.05
C PHE A 45 38.22 -43.00 2.11
N LEU A 46 37.13 -43.78 2.28
CA LEU A 46 37.10 -44.95 3.14
C LEU A 46 38.14 -46.00 2.68
N VAL A 47 38.15 -46.33 1.39
CA VAL A 47 39.10 -47.30 0.80
C VAL A 47 40.55 -46.82 1.03
N PHE A 48 40.82 -45.53 0.81
CA PHE A 48 42.12 -44.94 1.02
C PHE A 48 42.57 -45.04 2.52
N ILE A 49 41.69 -44.70 3.48
CA ILE A 49 41.98 -44.78 4.91
C ILE A 49 42.24 -46.24 5.33
N ILE A 50 41.47 -47.20 4.87
CA ILE A 50 41.65 -48.62 5.19
C ILE A 50 42.98 -49.13 4.62
N LEU A 51 43.31 -48.85 3.34
CA LEU A 51 44.59 -49.23 2.77
C LEU A 51 45.79 -48.64 3.49
N SER A 52 45.67 -47.34 3.87
CA SER A 52 46.68 -46.66 4.65
C SER A 52 46.87 -47.28 6.07
N GLY A 53 45.74 -47.64 6.69
CA GLY A 53 45.75 -48.32 8.00
C GLY A 53 46.42 -49.68 7.96
N ILE A 54 46.12 -50.48 6.93
CA ILE A 54 46.77 -51.78 6.69
C ILE A 54 48.28 -51.59 6.49
N ALA A 55 48.68 -50.66 5.60
CA ALA A 55 50.08 -50.38 5.31
C ALA A 55 50.88 -49.96 6.54
N LEU A 56 50.33 -49.02 7.31
CA LEU A 56 50.94 -48.51 8.55
C LEU A 56 51.05 -49.62 9.62
N THR A 57 50.04 -50.46 9.78
CA THR A 57 50.03 -51.57 10.71
C THR A 57 51.06 -52.61 10.33
N LEU A 58 51.14 -52.99 9.02
CA LEU A 58 52.16 -53.95 8.54
C LEU A 58 53.57 -53.43 8.69
N TRP A 59 53.80 -52.11 8.55
CA TRP A 59 55.11 -51.49 8.68
C TRP A 59 55.57 -51.37 10.11
N GLY A 60 54.66 -50.97 11.03
CA GLY A 60 55.02 -50.69 12.42
C GLY A 60 54.84 -51.86 13.41
N TRP A 61 54.19 -52.97 12.97
CA TRP A 61 53.90 -54.09 13.87
C TRP A 61 55.08 -55.05 14.02
N THR A 62 55.66 -55.08 15.22
CA THR A 62 56.83 -55.91 15.53
C THR A 62 56.51 -57.27 16.18
N ALA A 63 55.26 -57.50 16.61
CA ALA A 63 54.81 -58.75 17.23
C ALA A 63 54.16 -59.71 16.21
N GLU A 64 53.66 -60.85 16.69
CA GLU A 64 52.93 -61.79 15.84
C GLU A 64 51.75 -61.11 15.14
N ARG A 65 51.65 -61.35 13.78
CA ARG A 65 50.63 -60.73 12.92
C ARG A 65 49.30 -61.48 12.93
N THR A 66 48.94 -62.07 14.07
CA THR A 66 47.75 -62.85 14.32
C THR A 66 47.00 -62.31 15.56
N GLY A 67 45.71 -62.42 15.57
CA GLY A 67 44.90 -62.05 16.73
C GLY A 67 44.05 -60.83 16.54
N PHE A 68 43.07 -60.64 17.45
CA PHE A 68 42.07 -59.58 17.40
C PHE A 68 42.69 -58.18 17.39
N VAL A 69 43.72 -57.94 18.20
CA VAL A 69 44.33 -56.60 18.32
C VAL A 69 44.96 -56.14 17.01
N PHE A 70 45.66 -57.06 16.31
CA PHE A 70 46.25 -56.77 15.00
C PHE A 70 45.19 -56.35 13.96
N TRP A 71 44.13 -57.15 13.81
CA TRP A 71 43.07 -56.88 12.83
C TRP A 71 42.21 -55.64 13.21
N PHE A 72 42.01 -55.42 14.52
CA PHE A 72 41.35 -54.22 14.96
C PHE A 72 42.15 -52.96 14.63
N THR A 73 43.47 -52.98 14.83
CA THR A 73 44.36 -51.85 14.51
C THR A 73 44.42 -51.60 12.99
N ALA A 74 44.50 -52.68 12.21
CA ALA A 74 44.65 -52.60 10.75
C ALA A 74 43.36 -52.15 10.04
N LEU A 75 42.20 -52.59 10.51
CA LEU A 75 40.90 -52.36 9.83
C LEU A 75 39.91 -51.60 10.70
N GLY A 76 39.77 -51.98 11.98
CA GLY A 76 38.76 -51.45 12.85
C GLY A 76 38.99 -49.96 13.16
N LEU A 77 40.21 -49.59 13.54
CA LEU A 77 40.55 -48.20 13.90
C LEU A 77 40.44 -47.25 12.70
N PRO A 78 40.94 -47.56 11.49
CA PRO A 78 40.69 -46.77 10.26
C PRO A 78 39.20 -46.63 9.92
N PHE A 79 38.42 -47.70 10.03
CA PHE A 79 37.01 -47.70 9.78
C PHE A 79 36.25 -46.80 10.80
N CYS A 80 36.53 -46.91 12.08
CA CYS A 80 35.96 -46.08 13.12
C CYS A 80 36.29 -44.59 12.93
N SER A 81 37.59 -44.29 12.60
CA SER A 81 38.04 -42.94 12.31
C SER A 81 37.27 -42.30 11.12
N TRP A 82 37.16 -43.08 10.01
CA TRP A 82 36.34 -42.64 8.87
C TRP A 82 34.87 -42.45 9.24
N GLY A 83 34.29 -43.38 10.01
CA GLY A 83 32.91 -43.32 10.45
C GLY A 83 32.63 -42.07 11.28
N LEU A 84 33.54 -41.70 12.18
CA LEU A 84 33.48 -40.49 12.99
C LEU A 84 33.47 -39.21 12.10
N ILE A 85 34.48 -39.12 11.19
CA ILE A 85 34.63 -37.95 10.31
C ILE A 85 33.42 -37.83 9.36
N PHE A 86 32.97 -38.93 8.77
CA PHE A 86 31.80 -38.95 7.90
C PHE A 86 30.52 -38.62 8.66
N GLY A 87 30.36 -39.14 9.88
CA GLY A 87 29.24 -38.82 10.77
C GLY A 87 29.16 -37.33 11.11
N LEU A 88 30.31 -36.74 11.51
CA LEU A 88 30.40 -35.29 11.77
C LEU A 88 30.06 -34.45 10.55
N ARG A 89 30.58 -34.85 9.36
CA ARG A 89 30.25 -34.12 8.11
C ARG A 89 28.78 -34.26 7.73
N ARG A 90 28.18 -35.40 7.95
CA ARG A 90 26.75 -35.61 7.73
C ARG A 90 25.90 -34.85 8.72
N PHE A 91 26.32 -34.77 9.96
CA PHE A 91 25.67 -33.95 10.98
C PHE A 91 25.72 -32.46 10.61
N ALA A 92 26.91 -31.95 10.25
CA ALA A 92 27.09 -30.58 9.81
C ALA A 92 26.18 -30.24 8.60
N TYR A 93 26.13 -31.14 7.60
CA TYR A 93 25.22 -30.98 6.47
C TYR A 93 23.76 -30.89 6.91
N LYS A 94 23.32 -31.73 7.83
CA LYS A 94 21.95 -31.71 8.35
C LYS A 94 21.65 -30.43 9.12
N ALA A 95 22.58 -29.98 9.94
CA ALA A 95 22.46 -28.71 10.67
C ALA A 95 22.32 -27.51 9.72
N GLU A 96 23.17 -27.44 8.67
CA GLU A 96 23.09 -26.42 7.63
C GLU A 96 21.76 -26.48 6.86
N GLN A 97 21.28 -27.69 6.50
CA GLN A 97 20.02 -27.89 5.82
C GLN A 97 18.83 -27.40 6.67
N VAL A 98 18.78 -27.77 7.94
CA VAL A 98 17.73 -27.32 8.86
C VAL A 98 17.79 -25.82 9.03
N GLY A 99 18.96 -25.23 9.22
CA GLY A 99 19.11 -23.78 9.32
C GLY A 99 18.69 -23.02 8.06
N ALA A 100 18.98 -23.55 6.86
CA ALA A 100 18.53 -22.98 5.62
C ALA A 100 16.99 -23.09 5.44
N GLN A 101 16.42 -24.21 5.85
CA GLN A 101 14.97 -24.45 5.80
C GLN A 101 14.23 -23.54 6.79
N SER A 102 14.69 -23.42 8.05
CA SER A 102 14.11 -22.48 9.02
C SER A 102 14.11 -21.05 8.50
N ARG A 103 15.24 -20.57 7.97
CA ARG A 103 15.31 -19.21 7.37
C ARG A 103 14.31 -19.02 6.24
N ASN A 104 14.08 -20.02 5.41
CA ASN A 104 13.10 -19.94 4.33
C ASN A 104 11.65 -19.92 4.85
N VAL A 105 11.36 -20.64 5.93
CA VAL A 105 10.05 -20.62 6.61
C VAL A 105 9.80 -19.25 7.25
N GLU A 106 10.77 -18.73 8.00
CA GLU A 106 10.66 -17.38 8.60
C GLU A 106 10.50 -16.30 7.54
N ARG A 107 11.26 -16.41 6.43
CA ARG A 107 11.09 -15.52 5.29
C ARG A 107 9.66 -15.56 4.71
N ALA A 108 9.08 -16.74 4.56
CA ALA A 108 7.72 -16.90 4.05
C ALA A 108 6.69 -16.27 5.00
N LEU A 109 6.86 -16.46 6.31
CA LEU A 109 6.00 -15.84 7.32
C LEU A 109 6.12 -14.31 7.34
N LEU A 110 7.33 -13.76 7.17
CA LEU A 110 7.54 -12.31 7.06
C LEU A 110 6.83 -11.75 5.82
N ILE A 111 6.98 -12.40 4.67
CA ILE A 111 6.30 -11.97 3.43
C ILE A 111 4.79 -11.99 3.61
N GLU A 112 4.26 -13.08 4.16
CA GLU A 112 2.82 -13.22 4.41
C GLU A 112 2.32 -12.13 5.36
N GLY A 113 3.03 -11.87 6.45
CA GLY A 113 2.70 -10.80 7.39
C GLY A 113 2.71 -9.40 6.75
N GLU A 114 3.70 -9.10 5.88
CA GLU A 114 3.75 -7.83 5.16
C GLU A 114 2.66 -7.73 4.09
N ILE A 115 2.29 -8.83 3.42
CA ILE A 115 1.15 -8.85 2.50
C ILE A 115 -0.15 -8.57 3.26
N GLN A 116 -0.41 -9.23 4.38
CA GLN A 116 -1.59 -8.99 5.21
C GLN A 116 -1.65 -7.54 5.72
N ARG A 117 -0.48 -6.98 6.09
CA ARG A 117 -0.38 -5.57 6.45
C ARG A 117 -0.68 -4.65 5.26
N GLY A 118 -0.18 -4.98 4.07
CA GLY A 118 -0.45 -4.27 2.83
C GLY A 118 -1.93 -4.30 2.43
N GLN A 119 -2.63 -5.39 2.74
CA GLN A 119 -4.05 -5.59 2.44
C GLN A 119 -5.02 -4.88 3.42
N ARG A 120 -4.50 -4.10 4.37
CA ARG A 120 -5.33 -3.22 5.19
C ARG A 120 -6.02 -2.20 4.32
N CYS A 121 -7.30 -1.99 4.56
CA CYS A 121 -8.15 -1.13 3.76
C CYS A 121 -9.12 -0.32 4.62
N ALA A 122 -9.84 0.59 4.01
CA ALA A 122 -10.88 1.36 4.68
C ALA A 122 -12.17 1.39 3.85
N TRP A 123 -13.31 1.34 4.54
CA TRP A 123 -14.63 1.43 3.92
C TRP A 123 -15.08 2.89 3.84
N ILE A 124 -15.51 3.30 2.66
CA ILE A 124 -16.02 4.66 2.41
C ILE A 124 -17.46 4.73 2.90
N LEU A 125 -17.68 5.42 4.01
CA LEU A 125 -19.02 5.61 4.59
C LEU A 125 -19.79 6.73 3.89
N ILE A 126 -19.12 7.85 3.66
CA ILE A 126 -19.65 9.00 2.90
C ILE A 126 -18.53 9.59 2.06
N SER A 127 -18.92 10.12 0.90
CA SER A 127 -18.09 10.97 0.06
C SER A 127 -18.88 12.19 -0.39
N SER A 128 -18.21 13.35 -0.44
CA SER A 128 -18.79 14.60 -0.90
C SER A 128 -17.74 15.40 -1.65
N VAL A 129 -18.16 16.12 -2.66
CA VAL A 129 -17.31 16.97 -3.50
C VAL A 129 -18.00 18.30 -3.77
N GLN A 130 -17.19 19.36 -3.81
CA GLN A 130 -17.61 20.68 -4.30
C GLN A 130 -16.70 21.03 -5.49
N HIS A 131 -17.31 21.23 -6.63
CA HIS A 131 -16.63 21.58 -7.89
C HIS A 131 -17.54 22.51 -8.71
N ILE A 132 -16.99 23.32 -9.61
CA ILE A 132 -17.79 24.24 -10.45
C ILE A 132 -18.84 23.50 -11.29
N THR A 133 -18.54 22.29 -11.76
CA THR A 133 -19.48 21.44 -12.52
C THR A 133 -20.67 20.97 -11.67
N GLY A 134 -20.50 20.95 -10.33
CA GLY A 134 -21.53 20.53 -9.39
C GLY A 134 -20.97 19.74 -8.20
N ASN A 135 -21.88 19.38 -7.30
CA ASN A 135 -21.56 18.64 -6.07
C ASN A 135 -22.10 17.20 -6.05
N LYS A 136 -22.69 16.74 -7.16
CA LYS A 136 -23.20 15.38 -7.31
C LYS A 136 -22.24 14.56 -8.17
N THR A 137 -21.75 13.44 -7.63
CA THR A 137 -20.79 12.54 -8.31
C THR A 137 -21.28 12.09 -9.69
N GLY A 138 -22.57 11.79 -9.87
CA GLY A 138 -23.11 11.39 -11.16
C GLY A 138 -23.05 12.49 -12.24
N VAL A 139 -23.08 13.79 -11.86
CA VAL A 139 -22.89 14.90 -12.81
C VAL A 139 -21.43 14.98 -13.24
N LEU A 140 -20.51 14.83 -12.28
CA LEU A 140 -19.08 14.86 -12.56
C LEU A 140 -18.64 13.67 -13.43
N ILE A 141 -19.15 12.47 -13.15
CA ILE A 141 -18.86 11.27 -13.96
C ILE A 141 -19.33 11.49 -15.41
N LYS A 142 -20.54 12.00 -15.61
CA LYS A 142 -21.04 12.33 -16.95
C LYS A 142 -20.21 13.41 -17.66
N ALA A 143 -19.71 14.41 -16.92
CA ALA A 143 -18.83 15.43 -17.49
C ALA A 143 -17.52 14.81 -17.98
N VAL A 144 -16.92 13.88 -17.20
CA VAL A 144 -15.73 13.14 -17.60
C VAL A 144 -16.00 12.24 -18.81
N GLU A 145 -17.08 11.48 -18.79
CA GLU A 145 -17.46 10.59 -19.91
C GLU A 145 -17.73 11.34 -21.21
N ASN A 146 -18.33 12.53 -21.12
CA ASN A 146 -18.63 13.39 -22.28
C ASN A 146 -17.47 14.31 -22.65
N SER A 147 -16.34 14.28 -21.90
CA SER A 147 -15.19 15.18 -22.08
C SER A 147 -15.62 16.66 -22.14
N SER A 148 -16.57 17.05 -21.28
CA SER A 148 -17.11 18.42 -21.25
C SER A 148 -16.23 19.31 -20.36
N PRO A 149 -15.40 20.23 -20.90
CA PRO A 149 -14.45 21.00 -20.11
C PRO A 149 -15.17 21.98 -19.19
N ALA A 150 -14.81 21.92 -17.90
CA ALA A 150 -15.30 22.83 -16.87
C ALA A 150 -14.47 24.12 -16.77
N THR A 151 -13.28 24.13 -17.37
CA THR A 151 -12.36 25.26 -17.30
C THR A 151 -12.87 26.48 -18.09
N GLN A 152 -12.88 27.64 -17.44
CA GLN A 152 -13.29 28.93 -18.03
C GLN A 152 -12.21 29.96 -17.77
N VAL A 153 -12.15 31.00 -18.60
CA VAL A 153 -11.26 32.12 -18.35
C VAL A 153 -11.80 32.95 -17.21
N SER A 154 -11.07 32.98 -16.12
CA SER A 154 -11.43 33.69 -14.89
C SER A 154 -10.21 34.36 -14.27
N ALA A 155 -10.41 35.46 -13.54
CA ALA A 155 -9.34 36.07 -12.76
C ALA A 155 -9.21 35.35 -11.43
N PRO A 156 -8.04 34.77 -11.09
CA PRO A 156 -7.83 34.12 -9.82
C PRO A 156 -7.82 35.11 -8.65
N ARG A 157 -8.01 34.62 -7.44
CA ARG A 157 -7.92 35.42 -6.22
C ARG A 157 -6.54 36.09 -6.13
N GLY A 158 -6.55 37.43 -6.02
CA GLY A 158 -5.31 38.21 -5.87
C GLY A 158 -4.44 38.33 -7.12
N CYS A 159 -4.89 37.89 -8.30
CA CYS A 159 -4.20 38.07 -9.57
C CYS A 159 -4.94 39.04 -10.49
N VAL A 160 -4.15 39.80 -11.27
CA VAL A 160 -4.69 40.74 -12.27
C VAL A 160 -4.91 40.06 -13.64
N SER A 161 -4.17 38.99 -13.92
CA SER A 161 -4.24 38.26 -15.19
C SER A 161 -5.28 37.14 -15.11
N ALA A 162 -6.14 37.07 -16.13
CA ALA A 162 -7.10 35.97 -16.24
C ALA A 162 -6.40 34.70 -16.75
N VAL A 163 -6.76 33.55 -16.15
CA VAL A 163 -6.25 32.23 -16.47
C VAL A 163 -7.44 31.33 -16.80
N ARG A 164 -7.26 30.34 -17.66
CA ARG A 164 -8.31 29.33 -17.95
C ARG A 164 -8.21 28.22 -16.93
N TYR A 165 -9.11 28.21 -15.95
CA TYR A 165 -9.21 27.17 -14.92
C TYR A 165 -10.65 26.95 -14.46
N ALA A 166 -10.91 25.91 -13.69
CA ALA A 166 -12.24 25.59 -13.16
C ALA A 166 -12.42 26.22 -11.78
N ALA A 167 -12.85 27.49 -11.75
CA ALA A 167 -12.96 28.31 -10.56
C ALA A 167 -14.25 28.06 -9.76
N LEU A 168 -14.17 27.90 -8.45
CA LEU A 168 -15.33 28.02 -7.55
C LEU A 168 -15.59 29.50 -7.28
N ASN A 169 -16.50 30.09 -8.03
CA ASN A 169 -16.76 31.55 -8.06
C ASN A 169 -17.11 32.16 -6.68
N ALA A 170 -17.75 31.39 -5.81
CA ALA A 170 -18.11 31.84 -4.47
C ALA A 170 -16.86 32.26 -3.66
N PHE A 171 -15.77 31.50 -3.75
CA PHE A 171 -14.52 31.79 -3.04
C PHE A 171 -13.74 32.98 -3.60
N GLN A 172 -14.12 33.51 -4.74
CA GLN A 172 -13.47 34.68 -5.33
C GLN A 172 -14.00 36.00 -4.76
N THR A 173 -15.25 36.01 -4.28
CA THR A 173 -15.92 37.23 -3.80
C THR A 173 -15.75 37.44 -2.29
N ASP A 174 -15.95 36.38 -1.50
CA ASP A 174 -15.79 36.42 -0.04
C ASP A 174 -15.29 35.07 0.49
N LEU A 175 -13.97 34.94 0.56
CA LEU A 175 -13.30 33.71 0.96
C LEU A 175 -13.69 33.24 2.37
N ASP A 176 -13.78 34.16 3.34
CA ASP A 176 -13.98 33.79 4.73
C ASP A 176 -15.43 33.32 4.99
N SER A 177 -16.41 34.01 4.46
CA SER A 177 -17.83 33.58 4.55
C SER A 177 -18.05 32.24 3.88
N GLU A 178 -17.42 31.99 2.72
CA GLU A 178 -17.57 30.74 2.01
C GLU A 178 -16.86 29.56 2.70
N ILE A 179 -15.67 29.79 3.29
CA ILE A 179 -15.00 28.79 4.13
C ILE A 179 -15.91 28.38 5.29
N ILE A 180 -16.52 29.35 5.99
CA ILE A 180 -17.44 29.08 7.11
C ILE A 180 -18.67 28.30 6.63
N SER A 181 -19.31 28.73 5.54
CA SER A 181 -20.51 28.09 4.97
C SER A 181 -20.25 26.64 4.56
N ILE A 182 -19.17 26.40 3.83
CA ILE A 182 -18.82 25.05 3.36
C ILE A 182 -18.36 24.18 4.54
N THR A 183 -17.56 24.69 5.45
CA THR A 183 -17.16 23.97 6.67
C THR A 183 -18.40 23.49 7.44
N SER A 184 -19.37 24.36 7.64
CA SER A 184 -20.63 24.02 8.33
C SER A 184 -21.40 22.91 7.60
N THR A 185 -21.44 22.97 6.27
CA THR A 185 -22.07 21.95 5.42
C THR A 185 -21.36 20.59 5.53
N LEU A 186 -20.02 20.59 5.47
CA LEU A 186 -19.23 19.35 5.57
C LEU A 186 -19.32 18.76 6.99
N VAL A 187 -19.25 19.59 8.03
CA VAL A 187 -19.40 19.14 9.42
C VAL A 187 -20.78 18.55 9.70
N ALA A 188 -21.84 19.10 9.10
CA ALA A 188 -23.18 18.52 9.20
C ALA A 188 -23.25 17.10 8.61
N GLN A 189 -22.48 16.80 7.57
CA GLN A 189 -22.37 15.44 7.05
C GLN A 189 -21.60 14.51 8.01
N VAL A 190 -20.51 15.00 8.61
CA VAL A 190 -19.77 14.26 9.64
C VAL A 190 -20.66 13.96 10.85
N GLN A 191 -21.44 14.94 11.29
CA GLN A 191 -22.38 14.78 12.41
C GLN A 191 -23.34 13.61 12.16
N LYS A 192 -23.99 13.55 11.00
CA LYS A 192 -24.93 12.46 10.67
C LYS A 192 -24.33 11.07 10.82
N ILE A 193 -23.05 10.91 10.45
CA ILE A 193 -22.36 9.62 10.61
C ILE A 193 -22.00 9.37 12.06
N THR A 194 -21.47 10.38 12.75
CA THR A 194 -21.00 10.22 14.13
C THR A 194 -22.14 9.98 15.12
N GLU A 195 -23.36 10.42 14.82
CA GLU A 195 -24.57 10.10 15.59
C GLU A 195 -24.93 8.61 15.55
N LEU A 196 -24.62 7.94 14.45
CA LEU A 196 -24.88 6.50 14.25
C LEU A 196 -23.77 5.60 14.81
N LEU A 197 -22.63 6.17 15.21
CA LEU A 197 -21.47 5.44 15.69
C LEU A 197 -21.38 5.43 17.22
N PRO A 198 -20.91 4.33 17.84
CA PRO A 198 -20.58 4.27 19.26
C PRO A 198 -19.66 5.42 19.67
N LYS A 199 -19.89 6.00 20.88
CA LYS A 199 -19.16 7.19 21.34
C LYS A 199 -17.68 6.94 21.62
N ASP A 200 -17.31 5.71 21.87
CA ASP A 200 -15.94 5.26 22.19
C ASP A 200 -15.03 5.07 20.96
N ILE A 201 -15.60 5.08 19.75
CA ILE A 201 -14.78 4.95 18.53
C ILE A 201 -13.91 6.21 18.33
N PRO A 202 -12.58 6.05 18.27
CA PRO A 202 -11.66 7.15 18.02
C PRO A 202 -11.86 7.73 16.61
N CYS A 203 -11.93 9.07 16.56
CA CYS A 203 -12.08 9.81 15.32
C CYS A 203 -10.80 10.60 15.03
N CYS A 204 -10.29 10.47 13.81
CA CYS A 204 -9.17 11.23 13.30
C CYS A 204 -9.66 12.22 12.24
N LEU A 205 -9.01 13.38 12.19
CA LEU A 205 -9.21 14.39 11.15
C LEU A 205 -7.92 14.53 10.35
N MET A 206 -7.99 14.32 9.05
CA MET A 206 -6.97 14.71 8.10
C MET A 206 -7.46 15.96 7.36
N LEU A 207 -6.75 17.05 7.51
CA LEU A 207 -7.06 18.30 6.84
C LEU A 207 -5.89 18.68 5.92
N ASP A 208 -6.14 18.68 4.63
CA ASP A 208 -5.20 19.11 3.62
C ASP A 208 -5.75 20.33 2.87
N CYS A 209 -5.07 21.44 2.97
CA CYS A 209 -5.49 22.69 2.37
C CYS A 209 -4.29 23.55 1.99
N ASP A 210 -4.52 24.52 1.12
CA ASP A 210 -3.52 25.50 0.72
C ASP A 210 -3.06 26.31 1.92
N ASP A 211 -1.79 26.67 1.93
CA ASP A 211 -1.14 27.21 3.13
C ASP A 211 -1.69 28.60 3.53
N ASP A 212 -2.18 29.37 2.55
CA ASP A 212 -2.80 30.70 2.76
C ASP A 212 -4.14 30.64 3.51
N ILE A 213 -4.87 29.53 3.40
CA ILE A 213 -6.18 29.35 4.06
C ILE A 213 -6.13 28.38 5.25
N ARG A 214 -5.02 27.66 5.43
CA ARG A 214 -4.89 26.53 6.39
C ARG A 214 -5.32 26.88 7.80
N SER A 215 -4.79 27.95 8.37
CA SER A 215 -5.09 28.33 9.76
C SER A 215 -6.59 28.61 9.98
N ARG A 216 -7.22 29.26 9.01
CA ARG A 216 -8.65 29.61 9.05
C ARG A 216 -9.53 28.37 8.93
N VAL A 217 -9.25 27.52 7.96
CA VAL A 217 -9.99 26.26 7.75
C VAL A 217 -9.83 25.33 8.96
N GLU A 218 -8.63 25.17 9.50
CA GLU A 218 -8.38 24.33 10.66
C GLU A 218 -9.12 24.80 11.90
N GLU A 219 -9.08 26.09 12.19
CA GLU A 219 -9.77 26.69 13.35
C GLU A 219 -11.28 26.49 13.26
N HIS A 220 -11.89 26.85 12.13
CA HIS A 220 -13.33 26.70 11.92
C HIS A 220 -13.76 25.23 11.95
N PHE A 221 -13.03 24.36 11.28
CA PHE A 221 -13.37 22.94 11.23
C PHE A 221 -13.34 22.28 12.60
N ARG A 222 -12.31 22.53 13.40
CA ARG A 222 -12.16 21.95 14.74
C ARG A 222 -13.25 22.46 15.71
N ASN A 223 -13.50 23.76 15.68
CA ASN A 223 -14.52 24.38 16.54
C ASN A 223 -15.93 23.87 16.20
N GLU A 224 -16.28 23.83 14.93
CA GLU A 224 -17.56 23.37 14.45
C GLU A 224 -17.78 21.86 14.70
N LEU A 225 -16.74 21.01 14.46
CA LEU A 225 -16.80 19.59 14.76
C LEU A 225 -17.08 19.34 16.24
N LEU A 226 -16.36 20.01 17.13
CA LEU A 226 -16.56 19.86 18.57
C LEU A 226 -17.97 20.30 18.97
N ALA A 227 -18.42 21.47 18.47
CA ALA A 227 -19.73 22.04 18.80
C ALA A 227 -20.89 21.15 18.36
N LYS A 228 -20.81 20.57 17.12
CA LYS A 228 -21.92 19.79 16.56
C LYS A 228 -21.89 18.30 16.92
N THR A 229 -20.71 17.71 17.05
CA THR A 229 -20.60 16.26 17.31
C THR A 229 -20.37 15.92 18.77
N GLY A 230 -19.89 16.86 19.58
CA GLY A 230 -19.47 16.65 20.97
C GLY A 230 -18.28 15.67 21.09
N ARG A 231 -17.56 15.39 19.99
CA ARG A 231 -16.41 14.46 19.93
C ARG A 231 -15.11 15.20 19.66
N LEU A 232 -14.04 14.68 20.24
CA LEU A 232 -12.70 15.16 19.93
C LEU A 232 -12.15 14.39 18.73
N PHE A 233 -11.74 15.13 17.70
CA PHE A 233 -11.04 14.59 16.53
C PHE A 233 -9.54 14.82 16.68
N ARG A 234 -8.77 13.73 16.60
CA ARG A 234 -7.31 13.82 16.59
C ARG A 234 -6.85 14.25 15.21
N LEU A 235 -6.18 15.39 15.12
CA LEU A 235 -5.56 15.83 13.87
C LEU A 235 -4.40 14.89 13.51
N LEU A 236 -4.41 14.36 12.31
CA LEU A 236 -3.31 13.54 11.80
C LEU A 236 -2.17 14.43 11.31
N ALA A 237 -0.95 13.98 11.57
CA ALA A 237 0.24 14.53 10.93
C ALA A 237 0.33 14.01 9.50
N GLY A 238 0.74 14.86 8.55
CA GLY A 238 0.86 14.51 7.14
C GLY A 238 -0.33 14.95 6.29
N LYS A 239 -0.22 14.71 4.99
CA LYS A 239 -1.16 15.17 3.97
C LYS A 239 -1.48 14.06 2.98
N GLY A 240 -2.65 14.16 2.34
CA GLY A 240 -3.04 13.31 1.23
C GLY A 240 -3.01 11.80 1.51
N LEU A 241 -2.74 11.00 0.49
CA LEU A 241 -2.74 9.55 0.57
C LEU A 241 -1.64 8.98 1.47
N ALA A 242 -0.53 9.71 1.68
CA ALA A 242 0.51 9.30 2.62
C ALA A 242 0.01 9.30 4.08
N ALA A 243 -0.80 10.30 4.47
CA ALA A 243 -1.41 10.33 5.79
C ALA A 243 -2.47 9.24 5.98
N PHE A 244 -3.22 8.92 4.92
CA PHE A 244 -4.16 7.79 4.91
C PHE A 244 -3.43 6.44 5.08
N ASP A 245 -2.34 6.22 4.33
CA ASP A 245 -1.51 5.02 4.46
C ASP A 245 -0.97 4.85 5.88
N ALA A 246 -0.45 5.92 6.46
CA ALA A 246 0.02 5.95 7.84
C ALA A 246 -1.10 5.65 8.85
N TRP A 247 -2.30 6.19 8.62
CA TRP A 247 -3.47 5.96 9.49
C TRP A 247 -3.90 4.48 9.48
N LEU A 248 -3.86 3.80 8.33
CA LEU A 248 -4.15 2.38 8.23
C LEU A 248 -3.26 1.53 9.14
N ASP A 249 -1.99 1.90 9.28
CA ASP A 249 -1.06 1.18 10.15
C ASP A 249 -1.22 1.53 11.63
N GLN A 250 -1.39 2.81 11.94
CA GLN A 250 -1.44 3.28 13.33
C GLN A 250 -2.73 2.89 14.05
N HIS A 251 -3.85 2.80 13.33
CA HIS A 251 -5.18 2.62 13.92
C HIS A 251 -5.82 1.27 13.54
N TRP A 252 -5.03 0.31 13.02
CA TRP A 252 -5.59 -0.96 12.57
C TRP A 252 -6.11 -1.86 13.69
N GLU A 253 -5.49 -1.82 14.87
CA GLU A 253 -5.83 -2.72 15.98
C GLU A 253 -7.20 -2.44 16.59
N GLN A 254 -7.69 -1.21 16.48
CA GLN A 254 -8.99 -0.78 17.02
C GLN A 254 -9.87 -0.19 15.92
N PRO A 255 -11.21 -0.34 16.03
CA PRO A 255 -12.12 0.38 15.14
C PRO A 255 -11.84 1.88 15.19
N GLY A 256 -11.78 2.53 14.04
CA GLY A 256 -11.48 3.95 13.97
C GLY A 256 -12.10 4.60 12.73
N ILE A 257 -12.39 5.88 12.85
CA ILE A 257 -12.92 6.71 11.78
C ILE A 257 -11.87 7.74 11.37
N LEU A 258 -11.69 7.89 10.06
CA LEU A 258 -10.91 8.97 9.46
C LEU A 258 -11.85 9.89 8.68
N VAL A 259 -11.86 11.16 9.06
CA VAL A 259 -12.47 12.23 8.27
C VAL A 259 -11.37 12.89 7.46
N ALA A 260 -11.34 12.65 6.16
CA ALA A 260 -10.39 13.22 5.22
C ALA A 260 -11.05 14.38 4.49
N VAL A 261 -10.51 15.57 4.69
CA VAL A 261 -11.01 16.82 4.08
C VAL A 261 -9.88 17.49 3.34
N THR A 262 -10.14 17.86 2.09
CA THR A 262 -9.16 18.58 1.29
C THR A 262 -9.79 19.82 0.68
N PHE A 263 -9.10 20.96 0.83
CA PHE A 263 -9.40 22.21 0.15
C PHE A 263 -8.26 22.49 -0.82
N SER A 264 -8.51 22.40 -2.10
CA SER A 264 -7.60 22.80 -3.17
C SER A 264 -8.17 24.05 -3.83
N LEU A 265 -7.69 25.21 -3.38
CA LEU A 265 -8.14 26.53 -3.81
C LEU A 265 -6.89 27.41 -4.07
N PRO A 266 -6.10 27.09 -5.09
CA PRO A 266 -4.83 27.78 -5.34
C PRO A 266 -5.07 29.29 -5.58
N ALA A 267 -4.27 30.15 -4.91
CA ALA A 267 -4.32 31.58 -5.12
C ALA A 267 -3.79 31.98 -6.52
N GLN A 268 -2.91 31.16 -7.07
CA GLN A 268 -2.31 31.32 -8.40
C GLN A 268 -2.42 29.98 -9.16
N PRO A 269 -3.61 29.69 -9.75
CA PRO A 269 -3.79 28.49 -10.55
C PRO A 269 -3.03 28.58 -11.87
N ASP A 270 -2.54 27.45 -12.34
CA ASP A 270 -2.02 27.29 -13.69
C ASP A 270 -3.16 27.05 -14.70
N GLU A 271 -2.82 27.12 -15.99
CA GLU A 271 -3.80 26.81 -17.05
C GLU A 271 -4.22 25.34 -16.99
N GLY A 272 -5.51 25.09 -16.88
CA GLY A 272 -6.07 23.75 -16.74
C GLY A 272 -6.32 23.28 -15.32
N ASP A 273 -5.96 24.08 -14.31
CA ASP A 273 -6.20 23.76 -12.90
C ASP A 273 -7.70 23.83 -12.53
N ALA A 274 -8.02 23.31 -11.35
CA ALA A 274 -9.37 23.36 -10.79
C ALA A 274 -9.37 23.62 -9.29
N ASP A 275 -10.33 24.44 -8.86
CA ASP A 275 -10.74 24.50 -7.47
C ASP A 275 -11.60 23.27 -7.12
N ALA A 276 -11.25 22.59 -6.04
CA ALA A 276 -12.06 21.47 -5.55
C ALA A 276 -11.99 21.33 -4.04
N ILE A 277 -13.12 20.95 -3.44
CA ILE A 277 -13.18 20.60 -2.02
C ILE A 277 -13.74 19.19 -1.92
N THR A 278 -13.07 18.33 -1.16
CA THR A 278 -13.47 16.94 -0.99
C THR A 278 -13.62 16.58 0.47
N LEU A 279 -14.59 15.73 0.78
CA LEU A 279 -14.79 15.09 2.07
C LEU A 279 -14.96 13.60 1.85
N LEU A 280 -14.17 12.78 2.55
CA LEU A 280 -14.41 11.35 2.70
C LEU A 280 -14.44 10.98 4.18
N ILE A 281 -15.41 10.17 4.57
CA ILE A 281 -15.47 9.56 5.89
C ILE A 281 -15.19 8.07 5.71
N LEU A 282 -14.09 7.63 6.31
CA LEU A 282 -13.53 6.30 6.14
C LEU A 282 -13.56 5.55 7.47
N SER A 283 -13.88 4.27 7.44
CA SER A 283 -13.79 3.37 8.58
C SER A 283 -12.78 2.25 8.29
N ASN A 284 -11.92 1.92 9.25
CA ASN A 284 -11.02 0.76 9.12
C ASN A 284 -11.72 -0.57 9.45
N ARG A 285 -13.02 -0.56 9.68
CA ARG A 285 -13.85 -1.76 9.86
C ARG A 285 -15.14 -1.60 9.06
N LYS A 286 -15.60 -2.70 8.49
CA LYS A 286 -16.91 -2.73 7.84
C LYS A 286 -18.00 -2.54 8.90
N ALA A 287 -18.83 -1.53 8.71
CA ALA A 287 -19.91 -1.25 9.66
C ALA A 287 -21.22 -1.88 9.16
N VAL A 288 -21.90 -2.60 10.05
CA VAL A 288 -23.17 -3.27 9.74
C VAL A 288 -24.26 -2.29 9.28
N ALA A 289 -24.20 -1.03 9.78
CA ALA A 289 -25.14 0.01 9.40
C ALA A 289 -25.01 0.48 7.93
N TRP A 290 -23.88 0.16 7.27
CA TRP A 290 -23.61 0.53 5.89
C TRP A 290 -23.15 -0.70 5.07
N PRO A 291 -24.06 -1.63 4.72
CA PRO A 291 -23.71 -2.89 4.05
C PRO A 291 -23.17 -2.69 2.62
N ASP A 292 -23.60 -1.62 1.94
CA ASP A 292 -23.26 -1.34 0.54
C ASP A 292 -22.01 -0.45 0.36
N THR A 293 -21.17 -0.34 1.39
CA THR A 293 -19.96 0.46 1.30
C THR A 293 -18.90 -0.22 0.41
N VAL A 294 -18.19 0.61 -0.34
CA VAL A 294 -17.01 0.17 -1.10
C VAL A 294 -15.74 0.26 -0.25
N CYS A 295 -14.80 -0.60 -0.56
CA CYS A 295 -13.52 -0.68 0.11
C CYS A 295 -12.45 0.09 -0.68
N LEU A 296 -11.82 1.08 -0.05
CA LEU A 296 -10.62 1.75 -0.53
C LEU A 296 -9.41 0.99 0.00
N HIS A 297 -8.67 0.38 -0.92
CA HIS A 297 -7.47 -0.37 -0.58
C HIS A 297 -6.26 0.56 -0.35
N ARG A 298 -5.24 0.00 0.29
CA ARG A 298 -3.99 0.71 0.56
C ARG A 298 -3.41 1.31 -0.73
N PRO A 299 -3.09 2.61 -0.77
CA PRO A 299 -2.42 3.21 -1.92
C PRO A 299 -0.94 2.81 -1.96
N GLU A 300 -0.44 2.56 -3.16
CA GLU A 300 0.99 2.35 -3.40
C GLU A 300 1.58 3.59 -4.08
N LYS A 301 2.72 4.03 -3.56
CA LYS A 301 3.46 5.17 -4.09
C LYS A 301 4.48 4.72 -5.12
N GLY A 302 4.54 5.37 -6.26
CA GLY A 302 5.52 5.12 -7.31
C GLY A 302 5.89 6.39 -8.05
N GLN A 303 6.72 6.22 -9.07
CA GLN A 303 7.09 7.26 -10.03
C GLN A 303 6.60 6.86 -11.41
N GLU A 304 6.49 7.82 -12.33
CA GLU A 304 6.03 7.58 -13.71
C GLU A 304 6.78 6.42 -14.39
N ALA A 305 8.10 6.37 -14.24
CA ALA A 305 8.94 5.30 -14.81
C ALA A 305 8.70 3.90 -14.19
N GLY A 306 8.00 3.80 -13.06
CA GLY A 306 7.79 2.56 -12.30
C GLY A 306 6.32 2.14 -12.14
N LEU A 307 5.40 2.72 -12.88
CA LEU A 307 3.95 2.51 -12.75
C LEU A 307 3.51 1.05 -12.89
N GLU A 308 4.20 0.26 -13.72
CA GLU A 308 3.93 -1.18 -13.85
C GLU A 308 4.06 -1.90 -12.50
N LYS A 309 5.17 -1.68 -11.80
CA LYS A 309 5.40 -2.27 -10.47
C LYS A 309 4.44 -1.71 -9.42
N THR A 310 4.15 -0.42 -9.50
CA THR A 310 3.22 0.26 -8.59
C THR A 310 1.81 -0.30 -8.73
N LEU A 311 1.33 -0.48 -9.97
CA LEU A 311 0.04 -1.10 -10.23
C LEU A 311 -0.01 -2.56 -9.75
N ASN A 312 1.03 -3.34 -10.04
CA ASN A 312 1.11 -4.73 -9.57
C ASN A 312 1.01 -4.84 -8.04
N ARG A 313 1.64 -3.91 -7.31
CA ARG A 313 1.55 -3.85 -5.84
C ARG A 313 0.18 -3.40 -5.36
N ALA A 314 -0.41 -2.38 -5.99
CA ALA A 314 -1.75 -1.94 -5.65
C ALA A 314 -2.78 -3.07 -5.82
N LEU A 315 -2.64 -3.91 -6.86
CA LEU A 315 -3.45 -5.11 -7.06
C LEU A 315 -3.22 -6.16 -5.96
N LEU A 316 -1.97 -6.35 -5.54
CA LEU A 316 -1.63 -7.25 -4.42
C LEU A 316 -2.25 -6.77 -3.10
N TRP A 317 -2.25 -5.45 -2.85
CA TRP A 317 -2.91 -4.87 -1.67
C TRP A 317 -4.43 -5.01 -1.73
N ALA A 318 -5.00 -4.96 -2.91
CA ALA A 318 -6.43 -5.17 -3.10
C ALA A 318 -6.85 -6.65 -3.09
N ALA A 319 -5.90 -7.58 -3.07
CA ALA A 319 -6.14 -9.01 -3.27
C ALA A 319 -7.02 -9.28 -4.51
N THR A 320 -6.79 -8.51 -5.58
CA THR A 320 -7.63 -8.48 -6.78
C THR A 320 -6.78 -8.72 -8.01
N ASP A 321 -7.28 -9.54 -8.93
CA ASP A 321 -6.62 -9.77 -10.22
C ASP A 321 -6.88 -8.60 -11.17
N SER A 322 -5.92 -8.29 -12.05
CA SER A 322 -6.05 -7.26 -13.08
C SER A 322 -7.25 -7.47 -14.02
N VAL A 323 -7.61 -8.74 -14.28
CA VAL A 323 -8.77 -9.14 -15.10
C VAL A 323 -10.10 -8.76 -14.45
N ALA A 324 -10.16 -8.65 -13.13
CA ALA A 324 -11.37 -8.28 -12.41
C ALA A 324 -11.68 -6.77 -12.50
N LEU A 325 -10.69 -5.94 -12.82
CA LEU A 325 -10.86 -4.51 -12.96
C LEU A 325 -11.84 -4.17 -14.09
N LYS A 326 -12.74 -3.20 -13.87
CA LYS A 326 -13.77 -2.80 -14.83
C LYS A 326 -13.49 -1.44 -15.46
N ALA A 327 -12.79 -0.55 -14.75
CA ALA A 327 -12.37 0.74 -15.32
C ALA A 327 -11.17 1.31 -14.56
N GLY A 328 -10.50 2.28 -15.18
CA GLY A 328 -9.43 3.08 -14.63
C GLY A 328 -9.80 4.56 -14.57
N TRP A 329 -9.24 5.25 -13.58
CA TRP A 329 -9.35 6.70 -13.42
C TRP A 329 -7.95 7.27 -13.23
N HIS A 330 -7.62 8.31 -13.98
CA HIS A 330 -6.32 8.94 -13.82
C HIS A 330 -6.40 10.46 -13.83
N THR A 331 -5.50 11.08 -13.05
CA THR A 331 -5.42 12.53 -12.88
C THR A 331 -3.98 12.94 -12.55
N GLY A 332 -3.55 14.05 -13.11
CA GLY A 332 -2.22 14.61 -12.92
C GLY A 332 -1.39 14.69 -14.19
N PRO A 333 -0.61 15.76 -14.37
CA PRO A 333 0.14 16.05 -15.60
C PRO A 333 1.14 14.95 -15.97
N ALA A 334 1.80 14.31 -15.03
CA ALA A 334 2.74 13.21 -15.31
C ALA A 334 2.06 11.99 -15.94
N ILE A 335 0.78 11.75 -15.63
CA ILE A 335 0.02 10.61 -16.14
C ILE A 335 -0.72 11.00 -17.43
N ALA A 336 -1.25 12.22 -17.49
CA ALA A 336 -2.08 12.68 -18.62
C ALA A 336 -1.28 12.83 -19.93
N SER A 337 0.02 13.16 -19.83
CA SER A 337 0.91 13.36 -20.98
C SER A 337 1.47 12.06 -21.55
N GLY A 338 1.36 10.93 -20.84
CA GLY A 338 2.17 9.76 -21.09
C GLY A 338 1.44 8.48 -21.47
N SER A 339 2.08 7.70 -22.32
CA SER A 339 1.77 6.30 -22.55
C SER A 339 2.11 5.41 -21.34
N GLY A 340 2.82 5.95 -20.32
CA GLY A 340 3.32 5.18 -19.18
C GLY A 340 2.23 4.46 -18.39
N TRP A 341 1.10 5.14 -18.12
CA TRP A 341 -0.02 4.52 -17.42
C TRP A 341 -0.71 3.43 -18.26
N ASN A 342 -0.97 3.69 -19.54
CA ASN A 342 -1.56 2.69 -20.43
C ASN A 342 -0.66 1.47 -20.58
N MET A 343 0.64 1.69 -20.74
CA MET A 343 1.63 0.61 -20.80
C MET A 343 1.66 -0.21 -19.50
N ALA A 344 1.59 0.45 -18.34
CA ALA A 344 1.50 -0.23 -17.05
C ALA A 344 0.25 -1.11 -16.94
N CYS A 345 -0.90 -0.64 -17.44
CA CYS A 345 -2.14 -1.42 -17.51
C CYS A 345 -1.98 -2.64 -18.44
N GLU A 346 -1.44 -2.46 -19.64
CA GLU A 346 -1.21 -3.54 -20.60
C GLU A 346 -0.26 -4.61 -20.05
N ASN A 347 0.88 -4.19 -19.50
CA ASN A 347 1.87 -5.12 -18.94
C ASN A 347 1.36 -5.91 -17.73
N ASN A 348 0.42 -5.36 -16.98
CA ASN A 348 -0.26 -6.07 -15.88
C ASN A 348 -1.47 -6.90 -16.35
N GLY A 349 -1.77 -6.94 -17.64
CA GLY A 349 -2.86 -7.76 -18.19
C GLY A 349 -4.25 -7.25 -17.84
N VAL A 350 -4.42 -5.93 -17.73
CA VAL A 350 -5.74 -5.30 -17.56
C VAL A 350 -6.59 -5.51 -18.79
N VAL A 351 -7.87 -5.87 -18.62
CA VAL A 351 -8.75 -6.30 -19.70
C VAL A 351 -9.76 -5.22 -20.13
N PHE A 352 -10.05 -4.23 -19.26
CA PHE A 352 -10.96 -3.15 -19.65
C PHE A 352 -10.37 -2.31 -20.80
N SER A 353 -11.25 -1.67 -21.58
CA SER A 353 -10.82 -0.86 -22.73
C SER A 353 -10.07 0.40 -22.30
N LEU A 354 -8.77 0.48 -22.60
CA LEU A 354 -7.96 1.64 -22.26
C LEU A 354 -8.41 2.94 -22.94
N SER A 355 -9.15 2.86 -24.06
CA SER A 355 -9.67 4.02 -24.77
C SER A 355 -11.05 4.50 -24.29
N LYS A 356 -11.84 3.62 -23.64
CA LYS A 356 -13.21 3.93 -23.20
C LYS A 356 -13.36 3.93 -21.69
N ASP A 357 -12.75 2.96 -21.04
CA ASP A 357 -12.95 2.71 -19.62
C ASP A 357 -11.78 3.23 -18.75
N ASN A 358 -10.72 3.72 -19.38
CA ASN A 358 -9.63 4.43 -18.71
C ASN A 358 -9.86 5.95 -18.80
N ARG A 359 -10.50 6.51 -17.79
CA ARG A 359 -11.02 7.87 -17.79
C ARG A 359 -10.00 8.88 -17.28
N SER A 360 -9.63 9.86 -18.12
CA SER A 360 -8.87 11.03 -17.71
C SER A 360 -9.79 12.08 -17.09
N ILE A 361 -9.49 12.52 -15.89
CA ILE A 361 -10.33 13.47 -15.15
C ILE A 361 -10.03 14.91 -15.57
N ASP A 362 -8.77 15.26 -15.73
CA ASP A 362 -8.31 16.63 -15.90
C ASP A 362 -8.85 17.36 -17.14
N PRO A 363 -9.01 16.71 -18.32
CA PRO A 363 -9.56 17.38 -19.49
C PRO A 363 -11.00 17.88 -19.31
N ALA A 364 -11.76 17.20 -18.44
CA ALA A 364 -13.15 17.55 -18.19
C ALA A 364 -13.31 18.45 -16.96
N LEU A 365 -12.67 18.14 -15.87
CA LEU A 365 -12.86 18.84 -14.60
C LEU A 365 -11.76 19.87 -14.29
N GLY A 366 -10.62 19.78 -14.95
CA GLY A 366 -9.40 20.47 -14.58
C GLY A 366 -8.62 19.68 -13.52
N TYR A 367 -7.33 19.99 -13.38
CA TYR A 367 -6.46 19.35 -12.40
C TYR A 367 -6.65 19.96 -11.02
N ALA A 368 -7.17 19.17 -10.09
CA ALA A 368 -7.54 19.63 -8.75
C ALA A 368 -6.37 19.57 -7.74
N GLY A 369 -5.12 19.51 -8.19
CA GLY A 369 -3.94 19.54 -7.33
C GLY A 369 -4.02 18.52 -6.18
N ARG A 370 -3.86 19.00 -4.92
CA ARG A 370 -3.93 18.15 -3.72
C ARG A 370 -5.26 17.43 -3.52
N ALA A 371 -6.35 17.93 -4.08
CA ALA A 371 -7.65 17.28 -4.05
C ALA A 371 -7.81 16.22 -5.16
N ALA A 372 -6.95 16.19 -6.18
CA ALA A 372 -7.08 15.31 -7.32
C ALA A 372 -7.16 13.81 -6.95
N PRO A 373 -6.32 13.26 -6.03
CA PRO A 373 -6.44 11.86 -5.62
C PRO A 373 -7.78 11.55 -4.96
N TRP A 374 -8.27 12.44 -4.12
CA TRP A 374 -9.54 12.26 -3.41
C TRP A 374 -10.74 12.41 -4.32
N LEU A 375 -10.68 13.35 -5.27
CA LEU A 375 -11.68 13.49 -6.33
C LEU A 375 -11.78 12.21 -7.17
N ALA A 376 -10.65 11.67 -7.60
CA ALA A 376 -10.60 10.42 -8.33
C ALA A 376 -11.19 9.24 -7.53
N ILE A 377 -10.86 9.15 -6.23
CA ILE A 377 -11.43 8.13 -5.31
C ILE A 377 -12.95 8.29 -5.20
N ILE A 378 -13.46 9.51 -5.08
CA ILE A 378 -14.91 9.78 -5.00
C ILE A 378 -15.63 9.31 -6.29
N LEU A 379 -15.09 9.66 -7.45
CA LEU A 379 -15.68 9.27 -8.75
C LEU A 379 -15.62 7.74 -8.94
N ALA A 380 -14.45 7.14 -8.67
CA ALA A 380 -14.27 5.70 -8.78
C ALA A 380 -15.14 4.93 -7.78
N SER A 381 -15.35 5.45 -6.56
CA SER A 381 -16.20 4.80 -5.56
C SER A 381 -17.68 4.75 -6.01
N ALA A 382 -18.17 5.82 -6.60
CA ALA A 382 -19.51 5.85 -7.17
C ALA A 382 -19.64 4.90 -8.35
N ALA A 383 -18.65 4.88 -9.26
CA ALA A 383 -18.63 3.96 -10.39
C ALA A 383 -18.48 2.48 -9.96
N CYS A 384 -17.76 2.21 -8.88
CA CYS A 384 -17.57 0.85 -8.36
C CYS A 384 -18.87 0.22 -7.86
N ASN A 385 -19.78 1.02 -7.31
CA ASN A 385 -21.09 0.54 -6.87
C ASN A 385 -21.91 -0.08 -8.01
N ASP A 386 -21.81 0.50 -9.20
CA ASP A 386 -22.58 0.08 -10.35
C ASP A 386 -21.86 -0.92 -11.25
N ASN A 387 -20.53 -0.77 -11.39
CA ASN A 387 -19.75 -1.44 -12.43
C ASN A 387 -18.68 -2.41 -11.91
N GLY A 388 -18.44 -2.47 -10.60
CA GLY A 388 -17.42 -3.34 -9.99
C GLY A 388 -16.03 -2.69 -9.82
N PRO A 389 -14.97 -3.47 -9.59
CA PRO A 389 -13.65 -2.97 -9.17
C PRO A 389 -13.05 -1.89 -10.09
N GLN A 390 -12.51 -0.84 -9.49
CA GLN A 390 -11.92 0.31 -10.17
C GLN A 390 -10.47 0.51 -9.75
N VAL A 391 -9.60 0.93 -10.67
CA VAL A 391 -8.24 1.35 -10.38
C VAL A 391 -8.08 2.86 -10.56
N ILE A 392 -7.28 3.46 -9.71
CA ILE A 392 -7.02 4.89 -9.69
C ILE A 392 -5.51 5.12 -9.75
N ALA A 393 -5.09 6.02 -10.63
CA ALA A 393 -3.74 6.57 -10.63
C ALA A 393 -3.82 8.09 -10.50
N ALA A 394 -3.19 8.66 -9.47
CA ALA A 394 -3.33 10.06 -9.17
C ALA A 394 -2.01 10.69 -8.74
N GLN A 395 -1.74 11.88 -9.26
CA GLN A 395 -0.64 12.73 -8.85
C GLN A 395 -1.17 13.86 -7.97
N PRO A 396 -0.67 14.02 -6.73
CA PRO A 396 -1.23 15.01 -5.79
C PRO A 396 -0.69 16.44 -6.00
N SER A 397 0.42 16.57 -6.73
CA SER A 397 1.05 17.87 -6.99
C SER A 397 1.76 17.84 -8.34
N SER A 398 1.61 18.90 -9.13
CA SER A 398 2.33 19.05 -10.40
C SER A 398 3.86 19.17 -10.25
N ASN A 399 4.31 19.56 -9.04
CA ASN A 399 5.72 19.72 -8.70
C ASN A 399 6.36 18.43 -8.15
N GLU A 400 5.60 17.38 -7.92
CA GLU A 400 6.08 16.10 -7.43
C GLU A 400 5.98 15.04 -8.53
N GLU A 401 7.03 14.25 -8.71
CA GLU A 401 7.01 13.10 -9.66
C GLU A 401 6.26 11.88 -9.10
N ASP A 402 5.75 12.00 -7.88
CA ASP A 402 5.10 10.90 -7.17
C ASP A 402 3.69 10.67 -7.69
N VAL A 403 3.43 9.43 -8.10
CA VAL A 403 2.12 8.94 -8.51
C VAL A 403 1.65 7.90 -7.52
N TRP A 404 0.41 8.03 -7.08
CA TRP A 404 -0.23 7.07 -6.20
C TRP A 404 -1.21 6.20 -6.96
N VAL A 405 -1.11 4.88 -6.78
CA VAL A 405 -2.04 3.93 -7.37
C VAL A 405 -2.80 3.22 -6.26
N THR A 406 -4.12 3.18 -6.37
CA THR A 406 -5.00 2.46 -5.43
C THR A 406 -6.13 1.77 -6.18
N VAL A 407 -6.76 0.83 -5.52
CA VAL A 407 -7.89 0.06 -6.05
C VAL A 407 -9.09 0.25 -5.13
N ILE A 408 -10.27 0.33 -5.72
CA ILE A 408 -11.55 0.32 -5.01
C ILE A 408 -12.31 -0.94 -5.42
N THR A 409 -12.81 -1.67 -4.43
CA THR A 409 -13.64 -2.86 -4.65
C THR A 409 -14.93 -2.78 -3.86
N LYS A 410 -15.96 -3.45 -4.35
CA LYS A 410 -17.14 -3.77 -3.56
C LYS A 410 -16.98 -5.21 -3.10
N GLU A 411 -17.01 -5.44 -1.80
CA GLU A 411 -16.95 -6.78 -1.25
C GLU A 411 -18.26 -7.51 -1.63
N GLU A 412 -18.16 -8.47 -2.55
CA GLU A 412 -19.28 -9.35 -2.83
C GLU A 412 -19.56 -10.13 -1.54
N VAL A 413 -20.80 -10.06 -1.04
CA VAL A 413 -21.27 -10.94 0.02
C VAL A 413 -21.11 -12.36 -0.50
N ARG A 414 -20.05 -13.06 -0.06
CA ARG A 414 -19.88 -14.48 -0.32
C ARG A 414 -21.15 -15.15 0.21
N LYS A 415 -22.06 -15.51 -0.69
CA LYS A 415 -23.13 -16.44 -0.35
C LYS A 415 -22.41 -17.69 0.11
N GLU A 416 -22.38 -17.93 1.41
CA GLU A 416 -22.01 -19.22 1.94
C GLU A 416 -22.88 -20.23 1.20
N SER A 417 -22.27 -20.99 0.31
CA SER A 417 -22.89 -22.16 -0.26
C SER A 417 -23.16 -23.07 0.94
N SER A 418 -24.39 -23.05 1.43
CA SER A 418 -24.90 -24.07 2.33
C SER A 418 -24.73 -25.40 1.62
N GLY A 419 -23.55 -26.00 1.77
CA GLY A 419 -23.29 -27.38 1.43
C GLY A 419 -24.18 -28.23 2.36
N ASN A 420 -25.28 -28.70 1.80
CA ASN A 420 -25.98 -29.82 2.35
C ASN A 420 -25.00 -30.99 2.41
N VAL A 421 -24.73 -31.47 3.62
CA VAL A 421 -24.32 -32.85 3.90
C VAL A 421 -25.54 -33.62 4.25
#